data_b4b28f8cca3ac5ff8068ae3ae24491d7
#
_entry.id   b4b28f8cca3ac5ff8068ae3ae24491d7
#
_cell.length_a   1.000
_cell.length_b   1.000
_cell.length_c   1.000
_cell.angle_alpha   90.00
_cell.angle_beta   90.00
_cell.angle_gamma   90.00
#
_symmetry.space_group_name_H-M   'P 1'
#
loop_
_entity.id
_entity.type
_entity.pdbx_description
1 polymer ?
#
loop_
_entity_poly.entity_id
_entity_poly.type
_entity_poly.pdbx_seq_one_letter_code
_entity_poly.pdbx_strand_id
1 'polypeptide(L)' 'MNNNRLLRLPEVRALVGLSTTTIYTRMNRGEFPKPISLGGRLVAWVEADIQNWVDDLINQAAKQSF' A
#
# COMPACT_ATOMS: atom_id res chain seq x y z
N MET A 1 -11.16 12.69 12.64
CA MET A 1 -9.73 12.79 12.90
C MET A 1 -8.95 12.18 11.78
N ASN A 2 -7.94 12.89 11.34
CA ASN A 2 -7.15 12.45 10.21
C ASN A 2 -6.15 11.40 10.61
N ASN A 3 -6.20 10.25 9.95
CA ASN A 3 -5.17 9.25 10.06
C ASN A 3 -4.10 9.53 9.01
N ASN A 4 -3.29 10.55 9.28
CA ASN A 4 -2.20 10.90 8.37
C ASN A 4 -0.91 10.17 8.76
N ARG A 5 -1.07 9.00 9.36
CA ARG A 5 0.10 8.21 9.72
C ARG A 5 0.82 7.76 8.46
N LEU A 6 2.14 7.86 8.51
CA LEU A 6 2.99 7.44 7.41
C LEU A 6 3.65 6.11 7.74
N LEU A 7 3.70 5.25 6.76
CA LEU A 7 4.29 3.92 6.90
C LEU A 7 5.53 3.83 6.04
N ARG A 8 6.58 3.27 6.62
CA ARG A 8 7.79 2.96 5.86
C ARG A 8 7.66 1.58 5.23
N LEU A 9 8.54 1.29 4.29
CA LEU A 9 8.45 0.05 3.52
C LEU A 9 8.33 -1.21 4.39
N PRO A 10 9.12 -1.40 5.46
CA PRO A 10 8.98 -2.60 6.28
C PRO A 10 7.57 -2.75 6.86
N GLU A 11 6.95 -1.64 7.27
CA GLU A 11 5.60 -1.66 7.80
C GLU A 11 4.57 -2.02 6.73
N VAL A 12 4.74 -1.43 5.53
CA VAL A 12 3.86 -1.73 4.41
C VAL A 12 3.95 -3.21 4.04
N ARG A 13 5.16 -3.74 3.96
CA ARG A 13 5.37 -5.16 3.67
C ARG A 13 4.68 -6.06 4.68
N ALA A 14 4.76 -5.69 5.96
CA ALA A 14 4.12 -6.48 7.01
C ALA A 14 2.60 -6.45 6.88
N LEU A 15 2.04 -5.30 6.51
CA LEU A 15 0.59 -5.15 6.39
C LEU A 15 0.02 -5.89 5.18
N VAL A 16 0.70 -5.81 4.05
CA VAL A 16 0.15 -6.36 2.80
C VAL A 16 0.71 -7.74 2.47
N GLY A 17 1.76 -8.17 3.14
CA GLY A 17 2.32 -9.50 2.93
C GLY A 17 3.05 -9.68 1.60
N LEU A 18 3.46 -8.59 0.97
CA LEU A 18 4.15 -8.64 -0.32
C LEU A 18 5.63 -8.31 -0.15
N SER A 19 6.46 -8.87 -1.03
CA SER A 19 7.87 -8.55 -1.06
C SER A 19 8.10 -7.15 -1.64
N THR A 20 9.28 -6.59 -1.39
CA THR A 20 9.66 -5.29 -1.94
C THR A 20 9.55 -5.28 -3.46
N THR A 21 10.06 -6.30 -4.11
CA THR A 21 10.00 -6.41 -5.58
C THR A 21 8.58 -6.38 -6.09
N THR A 22 7.69 -7.15 -5.45
CA THR A 22 6.29 -7.20 -5.86
C THR A 22 5.60 -5.85 -5.68
N ILE A 23 5.88 -5.17 -4.56
CA ILE A 23 5.30 -3.85 -4.32
C ILE A 23 5.71 -2.87 -5.43
N TYR A 24 7.00 -2.80 -5.76
CA TYR A 24 7.46 -1.88 -6.80
C TYR A 24 6.96 -2.27 -8.19
N THR A 25 6.86 -3.55 -8.48
CA THR A 25 6.30 -4.01 -9.75
C THR A 25 4.85 -3.57 -9.89
N ARG A 26 4.06 -3.73 -8.84
CA ARG A 26 2.66 -3.30 -8.85
C ARG A 26 2.52 -1.80 -8.93
N MET A 27 3.41 -1.06 -8.27
CA MET A 27 3.41 0.41 -8.38
C MET A 27 3.64 0.85 -9.82
N ASN A 28 4.57 0.21 -10.51
CA ASN A 28 4.85 0.52 -11.91
C ASN A 28 3.67 0.24 -12.82
N ARG A 29 2.81 -0.69 -12.45
CA ARG A 29 1.61 -1.01 -13.21
C ARG A 29 0.40 -0.19 -12.80
N GLY A 30 0.55 0.69 -11.82
CA GLY A 30 -0.58 1.43 -11.28
C GLY A 30 -1.52 0.60 -10.43
N GLU A 31 -1.03 -0.52 -9.90
CA GLU A 31 -1.84 -1.46 -9.13
C GLU A 31 -1.56 -1.41 -7.62
N PHE A 32 -0.83 -0.42 -7.18
CA PHE A 32 -0.50 -0.25 -5.78
C PHE A 32 -0.34 1.23 -5.47
N PRO A 33 -0.71 1.68 -4.27
CA PRO A 33 -0.59 3.10 -3.91
C PRO A 33 0.85 3.56 -4.01
N LYS A 34 1.03 4.79 -4.48
CA LYS A 34 2.37 5.37 -4.60
C LYS A 34 2.77 6.05 -3.31
N PRO A 35 4.04 5.96 -2.94
CA PRO A 35 4.51 6.63 -1.74
C PRO A 35 4.66 8.12 -1.97
N ILE A 36 4.76 8.87 -0.86
CA ILE A 36 5.14 10.28 -0.92
C ILE A 36 6.63 10.38 -0.61
N SER A 37 7.25 11.41 -1.16
CA SER A 37 8.66 11.67 -0.89
C SER A 37 8.80 12.45 0.41
N LEU A 38 9.74 12.00 1.26
CA LEU A 38 10.08 12.68 2.50
C LEU A 38 11.34 13.53 2.35
N GLY A 39 11.90 13.56 1.15
CA GLY A 39 13.15 14.25 0.88
C GLY A 39 14.25 13.25 0.56
N GLY A 40 15.14 13.61 -0.37
CA GLY A 40 16.19 12.71 -0.81
C GLY A 40 15.61 11.43 -1.35
N ARG A 41 16.08 10.30 -0.82
CA ARG A 41 15.58 8.98 -1.23
C ARG A 41 14.57 8.38 -0.27
N LEU A 42 14.15 9.15 0.73
CA LEU A 42 13.23 8.66 1.73
C LEU A 42 11.80 8.76 1.21
N VAL A 43 11.08 7.66 1.33
CA VAL A 43 9.68 7.62 0.93
C VAL A 43 8.86 6.95 2.02
N ALA A 44 7.56 7.26 2.04
CA ALA A 44 6.63 6.65 2.96
C ALA A 44 5.25 6.60 2.30
N TRP A 45 4.42 5.68 2.75
CA TRP A 45 3.05 5.55 2.27
C TRP A 45 2.10 6.12 3.31
N VAL A 46 1.05 6.79 2.85
CA VAL A 46 -0.02 7.21 3.74
C VAL A 46 -0.80 5.98 4.18
N GLU A 47 -0.94 5.78 5.48
CA GLU A 47 -1.63 4.59 6.00
C GLU A 47 -3.04 4.44 5.43
N ALA A 48 -3.76 5.55 5.30
CA ALA A 48 -5.12 5.52 4.76
C ALA A 48 -5.14 4.96 3.34
N ASP A 49 -4.15 5.30 2.52
CA ASP A 49 -4.07 4.80 1.15
C ASP A 49 -3.85 3.29 1.14
N ILE A 50 -2.97 2.80 1.99
CA ILE A 50 -2.71 1.37 2.10
C ILE A 50 -3.96 0.64 2.60
N GLN A 51 -4.62 1.22 3.60
CA GLN A 51 -5.82 0.60 4.16
C GLN A 51 -6.93 0.53 3.12
N ASN A 52 -7.12 1.59 2.34
CA ASN A 52 -8.13 1.58 1.28
C ASN A 52 -7.82 0.53 0.22
N TRP A 53 -6.55 0.37 -0.13
CA TRP A 53 -6.12 -0.64 -1.09
C TRP A 53 -6.43 -2.05 -0.58
N VAL A 54 -6.13 -2.30 0.70
CA VAL A 54 -6.44 -3.59 1.32
C VAL A 54 -7.95 -3.84 1.33
N ASP A 55 -8.72 -2.82 1.71
CA ASP A 55 -10.18 -2.94 1.76
C ASP A 55 -10.76 -3.25 0.38
N ASP A 56 -10.23 -2.63 -0.67
CA ASP A 56 -10.67 -2.91 -2.03
C ASP A 56 -10.39 -4.36 -2.42
N LEU A 57 -9.23 -4.89 -2.05
CA LEU A 57 -8.93 -6.29 -2.32
C LEU A 57 -9.89 -7.22 -1.61
N ILE A 58 -10.20 -6.93 -0.36
CA ILE A 58 -11.14 -7.73 0.42
C ILE A 58 -12.51 -7.70 -0.24
N ASN A 59 -12.95 -6.53 -0.67
CA ASN A 59 -14.24 -6.38 -1.32
C ASN A 59 -14.29 -7.12 -2.65
N GLN A 60 -13.22 -7.08 -3.43
CA GLN A 60 -13.16 -7.81 -4.69
C GLN A 60 -13.22 -9.33 -4.45
N ALA A 61 -12.50 -9.80 -3.45
CA ALA A 61 -12.51 -11.21 -3.09
C ALA A 61 -13.90 -11.65 -2.65
N ALA A 62 -14.60 -10.81 -1.89
CA ALA A 62 -15.95 -11.13 -1.44
C ALA A 62 -16.94 -11.23 -2.61
N LYS A 63 -16.73 -10.38 -3.65
CA LYS A 63 -17.59 -10.41 -4.83
C LYS A 63 -17.33 -11.61 -5.73
N GLN A 64 -16.16 -12.21 -5.59
CA GLN A 64 -15.78 -13.38 -6.37
C GLN A 64 -16.09 -14.67 -5.61
N SER A 65 -17.11 -14.66 -4.79
CA SER A 65 -17.42 -15.79 -3.94
C SER A 65 -17.57 -17.07 -4.75
N PHE A 66 -17.04 -18.13 -4.20
CA PHE A 66 -17.06 -19.45 -4.81
C PHE A 66 -18.19 -20.28 -4.23
#